data_2d66a0d9794bd5ff582250caf8cc6fa4
#
_entry.id   2d66a0d9794bd5ff582250caf8cc6fa4
#
_cell.length_a   1.000
_cell.length_b   1.000
_cell.length_c   1.000
_cell.angle_alpha   90.00
_cell.angle_beta   90.00
_cell.angle_gamma   90.00
#
_symmetry.space_group_name_H-M   'P 1'
#
loop_
_entity.id
_entity.type
_entity.pdbx_description
1 polymer ?
#
loop_
_entity_poly.entity_id
_entity_poly.type
_entity_poly.pdbx_seq_one_letter_code
_entity_poly.pdbx_strand_id
1 'polypeptide(L)'
;MVVKCLLIKHLKVGKFGKYRIMNFKLESNFKPAGDQPKAIDELVSGLNNNFPYQTLLGVTGSGKTYTVANVIKEIGRPTLVLSHNKTLAAQLFSEFKSFFPSNCVEYFVSYYDYYQPEAYIPSTGIYIEKDLSINEEIEKYRLKATSSLLSGRKDIIVVSSVSCIYGMGNPDDYYNGIIFLNQNLKMDRQILIKSLVNAFYSRTTESLERGTFRAIGNNVDVYPSYSDIIFRIKLDENKIAGIESYSSKEFKFLEKHDNIRICPTNLFMTSSNKVNDAIFEMQKDLLRRTKYLKKDFRNIEA
;
A
#
# COMPACT_ATOMS: atom_id res chain seq x y z
N MET A 1 16.72 10.74 -16.57
CA MET A 1 15.79 10.29 -15.50
C MET A 1 14.97 11.49 -15.09
N VAL A 2 13.67 11.47 -15.36
CA VAL A 2 12.77 12.54 -14.92
C VAL A 2 12.25 12.13 -13.54
N VAL A 3 12.70 12.78 -12.49
CA VAL A 3 12.14 12.62 -11.15
C VAL A 3 11.03 13.63 -10.99
N LYS A 4 9.79 13.17 -11.10
CA LYS A 4 8.63 14.01 -10.82
C LYS A 4 8.36 13.93 -9.32
N CYS A 5 8.77 14.94 -8.57
CA CYS A 5 8.39 15.09 -7.18
C CYS A 5 6.92 15.52 -7.14
N LEU A 6 6.00 14.57 -7.12
CA LEU A 6 4.57 14.83 -6.95
C LEU A 6 4.33 15.17 -5.48
N LEU A 7 4.15 16.46 -5.21
CA LEU A 7 3.60 16.93 -3.93
C LEU A 7 2.21 16.34 -3.77
N ILE A 8 2.06 15.36 -2.88
CA ILE A 8 0.74 14.91 -2.43
C ILE A 8 0.16 16.02 -1.57
N LYS A 9 -0.53 16.98 -2.21
CA LYS A 9 -1.02 18.21 -1.56
C LYS A 9 -2.13 18.00 -0.52
N HIS A 10 -2.85 16.88 -0.53
CA HIS A 10 -3.97 16.64 0.39
C HIS A 10 -4.19 15.15 0.70
N LEU A 11 -3.32 14.55 1.50
CA LEU A 11 -3.78 13.47 2.35
C LEU A 11 -4.47 14.12 3.56
N LYS A 12 -5.78 13.95 3.72
CA LYS A 12 -6.46 14.25 4.98
C LYS A 12 -5.88 13.32 6.04
N VAL A 13 -4.87 13.79 6.74
CA VAL A 13 -4.30 13.12 7.89
C VAL A 13 -5.38 13.14 8.96
N GLY A 14 -5.98 12.00 9.24
CA GLY A 14 -6.91 11.85 10.36
C GLY A 14 -6.23 12.33 11.65
N LYS A 15 -6.99 13.00 12.51
CA LYS A 15 -6.54 13.52 13.82
C LYS A 15 -6.27 12.35 14.79
N PHE A 16 -5.18 11.61 14.59
CA PHE A 16 -4.80 10.55 15.51
C PHE A 16 -3.32 10.57 15.84
N GLY A 17 -3.05 10.76 17.13
CA GLY A 17 -1.77 10.55 17.78
C GLY A 17 -0.71 11.62 17.48
N LYS A 18 0.04 12.03 18.49
CA LYS A 18 1.29 12.77 18.32
C LYS A 18 2.29 11.89 17.58
N TYR A 19 2.22 11.88 16.23
CA TYR A 19 3.29 11.29 15.44
C TYR A 19 4.55 12.12 15.65
N ARG A 20 5.62 11.43 16.03
CA ARG A 20 6.96 12.01 15.99
C ARG A 20 7.20 12.45 14.55
N ILE A 21 7.35 13.76 14.31
CA ILE A 21 7.80 14.28 13.01
C ILE A 21 9.19 13.67 12.81
N MET A 22 9.27 12.61 12.01
CA MET A 22 10.55 12.02 11.66
C MET A 22 11.03 12.75 10.42
N ASN A 23 12.18 13.41 10.54
CA ASN A 23 12.88 13.99 9.40
C ASN A 23 13.57 12.89 8.61
N PHE A 24 13.78 13.10 7.33
CA PHE A 24 14.61 12.22 6.52
C PHE A 24 16.04 12.24 7.03
N LYS A 25 16.58 11.06 7.34
CA LYS A 25 17.95 10.87 7.76
C LYS A 25 18.70 10.12 6.66
N LEU A 26 19.50 10.88 5.89
CA LEU A 26 20.36 10.31 4.86
C LEU A 26 21.59 9.69 5.50
N GLU A 27 21.84 8.42 5.24
CA GLU A 27 23.02 7.68 5.66
C GLU A 27 23.84 7.28 4.42
N SER A 28 25.06 7.77 4.30
CA SER A 28 25.95 7.49 3.18
C SER A 28 27.40 7.74 3.55
N ASN A 29 28.29 6.92 3.00
CA ASN A 29 29.73 7.13 3.07
C ASN A 29 30.21 8.19 2.05
N PHE A 30 29.34 8.61 1.14
CA PHE A 30 29.64 9.61 0.12
C PHE A 30 29.28 11.02 0.58
N LYS A 31 30.01 12.00 0.08
CA LYS A 31 29.66 13.42 0.17
C LYS A 31 29.37 13.94 -1.24
N PRO A 32 28.48 14.91 -1.40
CA PRO A 32 28.27 15.56 -2.70
C PRO A 32 29.57 16.11 -3.25
N ALA A 33 29.88 15.80 -4.52
CA ALA A 33 31.13 16.18 -5.18
C ALA A 33 30.87 16.70 -6.60
N GLY A 34 31.86 17.42 -7.16
CA GLY A 34 31.74 18.04 -8.49
C GLY A 34 30.59 19.03 -8.56
N ASP A 35 29.71 18.87 -9.57
CA ASP A 35 28.52 19.72 -9.76
C ASP A 35 27.32 19.35 -8.89
N GLN A 36 27.39 18.26 -8.10
CA GLN A 36 26.27 17.81 -7.28
C GLN A 36 25.81 18.83 -6.22
N PRO A 37 26.71 19.52 -5.45
CA PRO A 37 26.28 20.53 -4.49
C PRO A 37 25.44 21.63 -5.16
N LYS A 38 25.91 22.18 -6.27
CA LYS A 38 25.19 23.21 -7.04
C LYS A 38 23.81 22.69 -7.52
N ALA A 39 23.77 21.48 -8.07
CA ALA A 39 22.52 20.90 -8.55
C ALA A 39 21.51 20.65 -7.39
N ILE A 40 21.98 20.27 -6.19
CA ILE A 40 21.14 20.12 -5.00
C ILE A 40 20.54 21.46 -4.61
N ASP A 41 21.36 22.52 -4.51
CA ASP A 41 20.92 23.85 -4.11
C ASP A 41 19.90 24.44 -5.09
N GLU A 42 20.13 24.29 -6.41
CA GLU A 42 19.21 24.75 -7.45
C GLU A 42 17.87 24.01 -7.39
N LEU A 43 17.88 22.67 -7.25
CA LEU A 43 16.68 21.85 -7.15
C LEU A 43 15.88 22.18 -5.88
N VAL A 44 16.55 22.34 -4.74
CA VAL A 44 15.92 22.70 -3.46
C VAL A 44 15.31 24.10 -3.55
N SER A 45 16.05 25.06 -4.10
CA SER A 45 15.54 26.42 -4.32
C SER A 45 14.30 26.42 -5.22
N GLY A 46 14.33 25.71 -6.35
CA GLY A 46 13.20 25.61 -7.25
C GLY A 46 11.96 24.98 -6.60
N LEU A 47 12.14 23.93 -5.76
CA LEU A 47 11.04 23.33 -5.00
C LEU A 47 10.46 24.27 -3.93
N ASN A 48 11.28 25.06 -3.27
CA ASN A 48 10.83 26.05 -2.30
C ASN A 48 10.10 27.23 -2.97
N ASN A 49 10.50 27.58 -4.19
CA ASN A 49 9.83 28.58 -5.03
C ASN A 49 8.61 28.02 -5.78
N ASN A 50 8.21 26.76 -5.50
CA ASN A 50 7.08 26.07 -6.12
C ASN A 50 7.19 25.94 -7.65
N PHE A 51 8.39 25.81 -8.21
CA PHE A 51 8.55 25.50 -9.63
C PHE A 51 7.84 24.19 -9.95
N PRO A 52 6.96 24.18 -10.97
CA PRO A 52 6.15 22.98 -11.28
C PRO A 52 6.99 21.84 -11.87
N TYR A 53 8.10 22.17 -12.53
CA TYR A 53 8.98 21.23 -13.20
C TYR A 53 10.44 21.64 -13.04
N GLN A 54 11.30 20.63 -12.86
CA GLN A 54 12.75 20.77 -12.87
C GLN A 54 13.36 19.54 -13.53
N THR A 55 14.49 19.69 -14.21
CA THR A 55 15.18 18.59 -14.89
C THR A 55 16.60 18.49 -14.38
N LEU A 56 16.96 17.32 -13.84
CA LEU A 56 18.34 16.97 -13.49
C LEU A 56 18.98 16.22 -14.68
N LEU A 57 19.89 16.85 -15.37
CA LEU A 57 20.66 16.25 -16.46
C LEU A 57 21.99 15.72 -15.94
N GLY A 58 22.36 14.52 -16.34
CA GLY A 58 23.65 13.92 -15.97
C GLY A 58 23.85 12.59 -16.68
N VAL A 59 25.11 12.25 -16.97
CA VAL A 59 25.49 10.98 -17.58
C VAL A 59 25.22 9.79 -16.63
N THR A 60 25.22 8.58 -17.16
CA THR A 60 25.13 7.38 -16.33
C THR A 60 26.32 7.33 -15.37
N GLY A 61 26.08 6.97 -14.11
CA GLY A 61 27.12 6.93 -13.07
C GLY A 61 27.47 8.28 -12.41
N SER A 62 26.84 9.40 -12.83
CA SER A 62 27.11 10.73 -12.21
C SER A 62 26.49 10.92 -10.81
N GLY A 63 25.91 9.88 -10.20
CA GLY A 63 25.32 9.95 -8.87
C GLY A 63 23.97 10.68 -8.82
N LYS A 64 23.17 10.69 -9.90
CA LYS A 64 21.85 11.36 -9.92
C LYS A 64 20.92 10.90 -8.78
N THR A 65 20.87 9.60 -8.47
CA THR A 65 20.05 9.07 -7.37
C THR A 65 20.51 9.65 -6.02
N TYR A 66 21.81 9.75 -5.80
CA TYR A 66 22.38 10.35 -4.59
C TYR A 66 22.09 11.85 -4.51
N THR A 67 22.17 12.57 -5.62
CA THR A 67 21.78 13.99 -5.71
C THR A 67 20.31 14.16 -5.31
N VAL A 68 19.40 13.34 -5.87
CA VAL A 68 17.97 13.37 -5.51
C VAL A 68 17.75 12.99 -4.06
N ALA A 69 18.48 12.02 -3.51
CA ALA A 69 18.39 11.67 -2.09
C ALA A 69 18.73 12.84 -1.17
N ASN A 70 19.76 13.64 -1.50
CA ASN A 70 20.08 14.86 -0.78
C ASN A 70 18.95 15.91 -0.88
N VAL A 71 18.37 16.09 -2.06
CA VAL A 71 17.21 16.98 -2.24
C VAL A 71 16.02 16.54 -1.38
N ILE A 72 15.70 15.25 -1.34
CA ILE A 72 14.62 14.70 -0.50
C ILE A 72 14.88 14.99 0.98
N LYS A 73 16.11 14.78 1.44
CA LYS A 73 16.52 15.07 2.81
C LYS A 73 16.30 16.54 3.17
N GLU A 74 16.75 17.46 2.32
CA GLU A 74 16.67 18.90 2.57
C GLU A 74 15.21 19.42 2.54
N ILE A 75 14.39 18.91 1.61
CA ILE A 75 12.98 19.33 1.48
C ILE A 75 12.08 18.71 2.55
N GLY A 76 12.38 17.51 3.04
CA GLY A 76 11.62 16.86 4.12
C GLY A 76 10.16 16.53 3.77
N ARG A 77 9.82 16.31 2.48
CA ARG A 77 8.44 16.08 2.01
C ARG A 77 8.25 14.65 1.55
N PRO A 78 7.04 14.05 1.71
CA PRO A 78 6.69 12.77 1.09
C PRO A 78 6.98 12.79 -0.40
N THR A 79 7.66 11.76 -0.88
CA THR A 79 8.19 11.73 -2.26
C THR A 79 7.70 10.49 -2.99
N LEU A 80 7.22 10.68 -4.23
CA LEU A 80 6.95 9.60 -5.18
C LEU A 80 8.05 9.58 -6.24
N VAL A 81 8.73 8.45 -6.35
CA VAL A 81 9.72 8.16 -7.40
C VAL A 81 9.07 7.26 -8.44
N LEU A 82 8.84 7.78 -9.63
CA LEU A 82 8.17 7.04 -10.71
C LEU A 82 9.21 6.52 -11.72
N SER A 83 9.19 5.21 -11.95
CA SER A 83 10.03 4.51 -12.92
C SER A 83 9.18 3.95 -14.08
N HIS A 84 9.77 3.83 -15.25
CA HIS A 84 9.09 3.31 -16.44
C HIS A 84 8.91 1.78 -16.44
N ASN A 85 9.65 1.04 -15.62
CA ASN A 85 9.51 -0.42 -15.49
C ASN A 85 9.79 -0.95 -14.08
N LYS A 86 9.45 -2.23 -13.82
CA LYS A 86 9.63 -2.90 -12.53
C LYS A 86 11.11 -3.02 -12.14
N THR A 87 11.99 -3.33 -13.08
CA THR A 87 13.42 -3.58 -12.83
C THR A 87 14.12 -2.31 -12.32
N LEU A 88 13.92 -1.18 -13.01
CA LEU A 88 14.48 0.09 -12.57
C LEU A 88 13.83 0.55 -11.26
N ALA A 89 12.52 0.32 -11.06
CA ALA A 89 11.88 0.60 -9.79
C ALA A 89 12.51 -0.20 -8.64
N ALA A 90 12.83 -1.49 -8.84
CA ALA A 90 13.50 -2.31 -7.84
C ALA A 90 14.91 -1.80 -7.51
N GLN A 91 15.69 -1.41 -8.53
CA GLN A 91 17.00 -0.80 -8.33
C GLN A 91 16.91 0.49 -7.52
N LEU A 92 16.03 1.42 -7.91
CA LEU A 92 15.84 2.68 -7.20
C LEU A 92 15.34 2.46 -5.77
N PHE A 93 14.43 1.50 -5.56
CA PHE A 93 13.99 1.12 -4.22
C PHE A 93 15.16 0.68 -3.33
N SER A 94 16.03 -0.19 -3.86
CA SER A 94 17.22 -0.66 -3.13
C SER A 94 18.18 0.49 -2.80
N GLU A 95 18.45 1.38 -3.77
CA GLU A 95 19.30 2.56 -3.57
C GLU A 95 18.73 3.51 -2.50
N PHE A 96 17.44 3.90 -2.62
CA PHE A 96 16.81 4.77 -1.62
C PHE A 96 16.70 4.10 -0.26
N LYS A 97 16.46 2.79 -0.19
CA LYS A 97 16.43 2.05 1.08
C LYS A 97 17.78 2.04 1.77
N SER A 98 18.88 1.97 1.01
CA SER A 98 20.24 2.08 1.55
C SER A 98 20.58 3.49 2.03
N PHE A 99 20.10 4.54 1.35
CA PHE A 99 20.29 5.92 1.75
C PHE A 99 19.41 6.34 2.94
N PHE A 100 18.26 5.72 3.11
CA PHE A 100 17.28 6.06 4.15
C PHE A 100 16.85 4.83 4.97
N PRO A 101 17.79 4.12 5.64
CA PRO A 101 17.50 2.88 6.37
C PRO A 101 16.51 3.07 7.51
N SER A 102 16.50 4.26 8.14
CA SER A 102 15.65 4.61 9.28
C SER A 102 14.29 5.21 8.87
N ASN A 103 14.11 5.55 7.59
CA ASN A 103 12.88 6.15 7.07
C ASN A 103 12.02 5.14 6.31
N CYS A 104 10.82 5.55 5.97
CA CYS A 104 9.85 4.71 5.28
C CYS A 104 10.09 4.77 3.76
N VAL A 105 10.78 3.77 3.23
CA VAL A 105 10.95 3.58 1.79
C VAL A 105 10.10 2.38 1.37
N GLU A 106 9.15 2.60 0.46
CA GLU A 106 8.16 1.62 0.06
C GLU A 106 8.19 1.35 -1.44
N TYR A 107 7.83 0.12 -1.83
CA TYR A 107 7.84 -0.35 -3.21
C TYR A 107 6.42 -0.59 -3.71
N PHE A 108 6.08 -0.02 -4.87
CA PHE A 108 4.73 -0.10 -5.41
C PHE A 108 4.73 -0.34 -6.92
N VAL A 109 4.62 -1.60 -7.34
CA VAL A 109 4.61 -2.00 -8.75
C VAL A 109 3.42 -2.93 -9.05
N SER A 110 3.20 -3.28 -10.31
CA SER A 110 2.16 -4.25 -10.69
C SER A 110 2.44 -5.61 -10.03
N TYR A 111 1.42 -6.20 -9.41
CA TYR A 111 1.50 -7.49 -8.73
C TYR A 111 1.19 -8.69 -9.64
N TYR A 112 0.75 -8.44 -10.88
CA TYR A 112 0.59 -9.51 -11.86
C TYR A 112 1.95 -9.92 -12.44
N ASP A 113 2.26 -11.21 -12.35
CA ASP A 113 3.35 -11.81 -13.07
C ASP A 113 2.88 -12.29 -14.47
N TYR A 114 1.63 -12.75 -14.54
CA TYR A 114 0.94 -13.13 -15.77
C TYR A 114 -0.50 -12.64 -15.72
N TYR A 115 -1.03 -12.21 -16.88
CA TYR A 115 -2.42 -11.80 -17.03
C TYR A 115 -2.92 -12.13 -18.43
N GLN A 116 -3.93 -12.99 -18.51
CA GLN A 116 -4.68 -13.30 -19.73
C GLN A 116 -6.12 -12.83 -19.53
N PRO A 117 -6.60 -11.85 -20.31
CA PRO A 117 -8.01 -11.44 -20.25
C PRO A 117 -8.91 -12.57 -20.80
N GLU A 118 -10.13 -12.65 -20.27
CA GLU A 118 -11.14 -13.51 -20.86
C GLU A 118 -11.52 -13.00 -22.25
N ALA A 119 -11.83 -13.93 -23.17
CA ALA A 119 -12.28 -13.62 -24.52
C ALA A 119 -13.24 -14.71 -25.00
N TYR A 120 -14.22 -14.32 -25.81
CA TYR A 120 -15.10 -15.25 -26.50
C TYR A 120 -14.95 -15.05 -28.02
N ILE A 121 -14.72 -16.15 -28.75
CA ILE A 121 -14.58 -16.16 -30.20
C ILE A 121 -15.86 -16.74 -30.78
N PRO A 122 -16.83 -15.92 -31.24
CA PRO A 122 -18.15 -16.40 -31.69
C PRO A 122 -18.09 -17.36 -32.87
N SER A 123 -17.11 -17.16 -33.79
CA SER A 123 -16.95 -17.97 -34.99
C SER A 123 -16.62 -19.43 -34.72
N THR A 124 -15.95 -19.72 -33.61
CA THR A 124 -15.52 -21.07 -33.23
C THR A 124 -16.22 -21.58 -31.95
N GLY A 125 -17.00 -20.72 -31.27
CA GLY A 125 -17.62 -21.02 -29.98
C GLY A 125 -16.63 -21.20 -28.84
N ILE A 126 -15.38 -20.78 -29.02
CA ILE A 126 -14.33 -20.94 -27.99
C ILE A 126 -14.41 -19.81 -26.98
N TYR A 127 -14.50 -20.18 -25.72
CA TYR A 127 -14.36 -19.29 -24.58
C TYR A 127 -12.96 -19.44 -23.98
N ILE A 128 -12.21 -18.34 -23.94
CA ILE A 128 -10.88 -18.28 -23.31
C ILE A 128 -11.12 -17.72 -21.92
N GLU A 129 -10.86 -18.53 -20.90
CA GLU A 129 -11.00 -18.11 -19.50
C GLU A 129 -9.94 -17.09 -19.12
N LYS A 130 -10.32 -16.23 -18.19
CA LYS A 130 -9.37 -15.31 -17.56
C LYS A 130 -8.37 -16.13 -16.75
N ASP A 131 -7.08 -15.88 -17.00
CA ASP A 131 -5.99 -16.47 -16.23
C ASP A 131 -5.05 -15.39 -15.70
N LEU A 132 -4.62 -15.51 -14.46
CA LEU A 132 -3.74 -14.55 -13.82
C LEU A 132 -2.88 -15.21 -12.75
N SER A 133 -1.65 -14.75 -12.63
CA SER A 133 -0.75 -15.11 -11.55
C SER A 133 -0.40 -13.86 -10.74
N ILE A 134 -0.73 -13.89 -9.46
CA ILE A 134 -0.44 -12.80 -8.51
C ILE A 134 0.83 -13.16 -7.75
N ASN A 135 1.74 -12.19 -7.66
CA ASN A 135 2.92 -12.29 -6.82
C ASN A 135 2.60 -11.78 -5.41
N GLU A 136 2.48 -12.70 -4.46
CA GLU A 136 2.10 -12.40 -3.07
C GLU A 136 3.08 -11.45 -2.36
N GLU A 137 4.39 -11.55 -2.63
CA GLU A 137 5.37 -10.63 -2.04
C GLU A 137 5.20 -9.20 -2.58
N ILE A 138 4.89 -9.05 -3.87
CA ILE A 138 4.60 -7.73 -4.45
C ILE A 138 3.28 -7.17 -3.90
N GLU A 139 2.26 -8.02 -3.72
CA GLU A 139 1.01 -7.60 -3.09
C GLU A 139 1.24 -7.09 -1.66
N LYS A 140 2.03 -7.80 -0.87
CA LYS A 140 2.47 -7.37 0.46
C LYS A 140 3.12 -5.98 0.42
N TYR A 141 4.06 -5.73 -0.52
CA TYR A 141 4.70 -4.42 -0.66
C TYR A 141 3.69 -3.32 -1.00
N ARG A 142 2.70 -3.61 -1.84
CA ARG A 142 1.63 -2.65 -2.19
C ARG A 142 0.74 -2.31 -0.99
N LEU A 143 0.30 -3.32 -0.26
CA LEU A 143 -0.47 -3.14 0.99
C LEU A 143 0.34 -2.35 2.02
N LYS A 144 1.64 -2.65 2.14
CA LYS A 144 2.54 -1.93 3.04
C LYS A 144 2.69 -0.47 2.64
N ALA A 145 2.91 -0.16 1.36
CA ALA A 145 3.01 1.21 0.87
C ALA A 145 1.71 1.99 1.14
N THR A 146 0.55 1.39 0.90
CA THR A 146 -0.75 2.02 1.18
C THR A 146 -0.95 2.27 2.67
N SER A 147 -0.66 1.27 3.51
CA SER A 147 -0.71 1.40 4.97
C SER A 147 0.21 2.51 5.48
N SER A 148 1.43 2.60 4.94
CA SER A 148 2.41 3.62 5.29
C SER A 148 1.94 5.03 4.89
N LEU A 149 1.40 5.20 3.69
CA LEU A 149 0.85 6.48 3.22
C LEU A 149 -0.32 6.96 4.08
N LEU A 150 -1.22 6.05 4.48
CA LEU A 150 -2.37 6.36 5.33
C LEU A 150 -2.00 6.45 6.82
N SER A 151 -0.74 6.20 7.16
CA SER A 151 -0.27 6.30 8.54
C SER A 151 -0.13 7.73 9.04
N GLY A 152 -0.11 8.72 8.16
CA GLY A 152 0.17 10.11 8.50
C GLY A 152 1.66 10.45 8.66
N ARG A 153 2.57 9.50 8.43
CA ARG A 153 4.02 9.75 8.36
C ARG A 153 4.32 10.72 7.22
N LYS A 154 5.33 11.56 7.41
CA LYS A 154 5.80 12.51 6.38
C LYS A 154 7.15 12.10 5.77
N ASP A 155 7.86 11.21 6.41
CA ASP A 155 9.17 10.69 6.00
C ASP A 155 9.04 9.46 5.10
N ILE A 156 8.19 9.56 4.05
CA ILE A 156 7.88 8.45 3.15
C ILE A 156 8.43 8.71 1.75
N ILE A 157 9.12 7.72 1.20
CA ILE A 157 9.49 7.62 -0.20
C ILE A 157 8.78 6.40 -0.79
N VAL A 158 7.96 6.60 -1.80
CA VAL A 158 7.35 5.50 -2.56
C VAL A 158 8.05 5.40 -3.90
N VAL A 159 8.67 4.25 -4.17
CA VAL A 159 9.24 3.94 -5.49
C VAL A 159 8.25 3.07 -6.25
N SER A 160 7.80 3.57 -7.40
CA SER A 160 6.72 2.96 -8.15
C SER A 160 7.03 2.81 -9.64
N SER A 161 6.35 1.86 -10.27
CA SER A 161 6.21 1.80 -11.73
C SER A 161 4.96 2.56 -12.19
N VAL A 162 4.67 2.52 -13.49
CA VAL A 162 3.46 3.13 -14.09
C VAL A 162 2.15 2.66 -13.47
N SER A 163 2.15 1.51 -12.78
CA SER A 163 0.94 0.97 -12.11
C SER A 163 0.34 1.87 -11.03
N CYS A 164 1.08 2.84 -10.50
CA CYS A 164 0.54 3.81 -9.54
C CYS A 164 -0.37 4.88 -10.17
N ILE A 165 -0.40 4.97 -11.49
CA ILE A 165 -1.25 5.95 -12.22
C ILE A 165 -2.70 5.47 -12.27
N TYR A 166 -2.90 4.17 -12.24
CA TYR A 166 -4.23 3.57 -12.27
C TYR A 166 -4.88 3.59 -10.89
N GLY A 167 -6.16 3.95 -10.83
CA GLY A 167 -6.93 3.97 -9.59
C GLY A 167 -6.99 2.58 -8.95
N MET A 168 -6.73 2.53 -7.64
CA MET A 168 -6.63 1.29 -6.86
C MET A 168 -7.50 1.44 -5.60
N GLY A 169 -8.81 1.25 -5.76
CA GLY A 169 -9.73 1.38 -4.65
C GLY A 169 -9.94 2.84 -4.18
N ASN A 170 -10.76 3.00 -3.16
CA ASN A 170 -11.04 4.29 -2.54
C ASN A 170 -10.21 4.44 -1.25
N PRO A 171 -9.33 5.46 -1.14
CA PRO A 171 -8.53 5.68 0.07
C PRO A 171 -9.37 5.90 1.34
N ASP A 172 -10.53 6.57 1.23
CA ASP A 172 -11.41 6.81 2.37
C ASP A 172 -12.05 5.51 2.86
N ASP A 173 -12.51 4.64 1.96
CA ASP A 173 -13.07 3.34 2.32
C ASP A 173 -12.00 2.43 2.96
N TYR A 174 -10.77 2.43 2.42
CA TYR A 174 -9.66 1.69 3.02
C TYR A 174 -9.33 2.24 4.41
N TYR A 175 -9.25 3.56 4.58
CA TYR A 175 -8.98 4.18 5.87
C TYR A 175 -10.05 3.85 6.91
N ASN A 176 -11.32 3.86 6.52
CA ASN A 176 -12.44 3.49 7.39
C ASN A 176 -12.42 2.01 7.79
N GLY A 177 -11.75 1.16 7.01
CA GLY A 177 -11.52 -0.24 7.34
C GLY A 177 -10.35 -0.49 8.30
N ILE A 178 -9.56 0.53 8.65
CA ILE A 178 -8.45 0.38 9.60
C ILE A 178 -8.99 0.21 11.02
N ILE A 179 -8.53 -0.84 11.69
CA ILE A 179 -8.88 -1.11 13.09
C ILE A 179 -7.82 -0.50 13.98
N PHE A 180 -8.24 0.48 14.79
CA PHE A 180 -7.38 1.13 15.78
C PHE A 180 -7.57 0.48 17.14
N LEU A 181 -6.50 -0.07 17.69
CA LEU A 181 -6.51 -0.74 18.99
C LEU A 181 -5.53 -0.04 19.93
N ASN A 182 -5.95 0.19 21.14
CA ASN A 182 -5.09 0.69 22.20
C ASN A 182 -5.32 -0.11 23.49
N GLN A 183 -4.34 -0.12 24.36
CA GLN A 183 -4.45 -0.72 25.68
C GLN A 183 -5.57 -0.04 26.45
N ASN A 184 -6.35 -0.81 27.20
CA ASN A 184 -7.54 -0.39 27.95
C ASN A 184 -8.76 0.02 27.11
N LEU A 185 -8.72 -0.08 25.77
CA LEU A 185 -9.90 0.12 24.93
C LEU A 185 -10.98 -0.89 25.33
N LYS A 186 -12.20 -0.40 25.61
CA LYS A 186 -13.36 -1.27 25.77
C LYS A 186 -13.67 -1.91 24.42
N MET A 187 -13.46 -3.20 24.34
CA MET A 187 -13.60 -3.97 23.09
C MET A 187 -14.01 -5.40 23.46
N ASP A 188 -15.23 -5.76 23.14
CA ASP A 188 -15.68 -7.15 23.21
C ASP A 188 -14.98 -8.02 22.16
N ARG A 189 -14.73 -9.30 22.51
CA ARG A 189 -14.10 -10.26 21.61
C ARG A 189 -14.85 -10.43 20.29
N GLN A 190 -16.19 -10.44 20.33
CA GLN A 190 -17.00 -10.61 19.12
C GLN A 190 -16.93 -9.37 18.23
N ILE A 191 -16.86 -8.18 18.82
CA ILE A 191 -16.68 -6.93 18.09
C ILE A 191 -15.33 -6.93 17.38
N LEU A 192 -14.24 -7.34 18.05
CA LEU A 192 -12.91 -7.43 17.45
C LEU A 192 -12.91 -8.43 16.29
N ILE A 193 -13.47 -9.64 16.48
CA ILE A 193 -13.58 -10.65 15.43
C ILE A 193 -14.37 -10.11 14.22
N LYS A 194 -15.52 -9.48 14.45
CA LYS A 194 -16.34 -8.90 13.38
C LYS A 194 -15.57 -7.79 12.63
N SER A 195 -14.82 -6.96 13.35
CA SER A 195 -13.99 -5.92 12.74
C SER A 195 -12.88 -6.52 11.85
N LEU A 196 -12.24 -7.61 12.28
CA LEU A 196 -11.24 -8.33 11.50
C LEU A 196 -11.84 -8.95 10.23
N VAL A 197 -13.01 -9.61 10.33
CA VAL A 197 -13.72 -10.15 9.16
C VAL A 197 -14.12 -9.03 8.19
N ASN A 198 -14.61 -7.91 8.69
CA ASN A 198 -14.95 -6.75 7.86
C ASN A 198 -13.70 -6.12 7.18
N ALA A 199 -12.52 -6.28 7.77
CA ALA A 199 -11.23 -5.89 7.19
C ALA A 199 -10.62 -6.99 6.28
N PHE A 200 -11.42 -7.99 5.91
CA PHE A 200 -11.08 -9.13 5.05
C PHE A 200 -10.06 -10.12 5.61
N TYR A 201 -9.87 -10.16 6.93
CA TYR A 201 -9.10 -11.23 7.55
C TYR A 201 -9.90 -12.53 7.61
N SER A 202 -9.29 -13.64 7.21
CA SER A 202 -9.87 -14.97 7.33
C SER A 202 -9.55 -15.57 8.71
N ARG A 203 -10.56 -16.22 9.32
CA ARG A 203 -10.34 -16.95 10.58
C ARG A 203 -9.72 -18.30 10.31
N THR A 204 -8.67 -18.65 11.05
CA THR A 204 -8.07 -19.99 11.01
C THR A 204 -8.07 -20.64 12.40
N THR A 205 -8.08 -21.97 12.42
CA THR A 205 -7.82 -22.80 13.60
C THR A 205 -6.47 -23.50 13.53
N GLU A 206 -5.82 -23.43 12.38
CA GLU A 206 -4.53 -24.03 12.05
C GLU A 206 -3.37 -23.02 12.19
N SER A 207 -2.38 -23.14 11.32
CA SER A 207 -1.26 -22.20 11.23
C SER A 207 -1.74 -20.81 10.84
N LEU A 208 -1.10 -19.78 11.38
CA LEU A 208 -1.34 -18.41 10.97
C LEU A 208 -0.60 -18.13 9.67
N GLU A 209 -1.35 -17.71 8.67
CA GLU A 209 -0.86 -17.22 7.39
C GLU A 209 -1.12 -15.72 7.26
N ARG A 210 -0.48 -15.05 6.31
CA ARG A 210 -0.73 -13.63 6.05
C ARG A 210 -2.21 -13.38 5.72
N GLY A 211 -2.80 -12.37 6.34
CA GLY A 211 -4.22 -12.06 6.16
C GLY A 211 -5.17 -12.94 6.98
N THR A 212 -4.65 -13.73 7.93
CA THR A 212 -5.48 -14.55 8.81
C THR A 212 -5.41 -14.09 10.27
N PHE A 213 -6.39 -14.51 11.05
CA PHE A 213 -6.39 -14.37 12.49
C PHE A 213 -6.85 -15.64 13.18
N ARG A 214 -6.38 -15.85 14.41
CA ARG A 214 -6.74 -16.96 15.26
C ARG A 214 -7.18 -16.47 16.64
N ALA A 215 -8.32 -16.97 17.12
CA ALA A 215 -8.88 -16.56 18.41
C ALA A 215 -8.94 -17.78 19.36
N ILE A 216 -8.06 -17.83 20.36
CA ILE A 216 -7.95 -18.91 21.34
C ILE A 216 -8.08 -18.31 22.76
N GLY A 217 -9.10 -18.73 23.49
CA GLY A 217 -9.41 -18.16 24.81
C GLY A 217 -9.57 -16.63 24.73
N ASN A 218 -8.82 -15.93 25.54
CA ASN A 218 -8.83 -14.47 25.62
C ASN A 218 -7.81 -13.80 24.67
N ASN A 219 -7.11 -14.58 23.83
CA ASN A 219 -6.12 -14.06 22.91
C ASN A 219 -6.66 -14.07 21.48
N VAL A 220 -6.39 -12.99 20.74
CA VAL A 220 -6.61 -12.91 19.30
C VAL A 220 -5.27 -12.61 18.64
N ASP A 221 -4.75 -13.58 17.90
CA ASP A 221 -3.53 -13.45 17.11
C ASP A 221 -3.90 -13.04 15.70
N VAL A 222 -3.30 -11.96 15.19
CA VAL A 222 -3.56 -11.43 13.84
C VAL A 222 -2.25 -11.36 13.07
N TYR A 223 -2.22 -11.94 11.88
CA TYR A 223 -1.07 -11.84 10.98
C TYR A 223 -1.42 -10.93 9.79
N PRO A 224 -1.01 -9.65 9.82
CA PRO A 224 -1.33 -8.71 8.75
C PRO A 224 -0.70 -9.11 7.40
N SER A 225 -1.40 -8.86 6.30
CA SER A 225 -0.92 -9.15 4.94
C SER A 225 0.27 -8.28 4.52
N TYR A 226 0.49 -7.14 5.16
CA TYR A 226 1.53 -6.15 4.83
C TYR A 226 2.79 -6.23 5.71
N SER A 227 2.89 -7.21 6.61
CA SER A 227 3.94 -7.27 7.64
C SER A 227 4.41 -8.70 7.83
N ASP A 228 5.61 -8.88 8.41
CA ASP A 228 6.13 -10.16 8.88
C ASP A 228 6.04 -10.25 10.43
N ILE A 229 5.11 -9.49 11.01
CA ILE A 229 4.87 -9.42 12.45
C ILE A 229 3.45 -9.92 12.73
N ILE A 230 3.30 -10.79 13.72
CA ILE A 230 2.02 -11.22 14.26
C ILE A 230 1.72 -10.38 15.48
N PHE A 231 0.52 -9.81 15.57
CA PHE A 231 0.04 -9.11 16.75
C PHE A 231 -0.82 -10.04 17.59
N ARG A 232 -0.54 -10.13 18.88
CA ARG A 232 -1.38 -10.76 19.88
C ARG A 232 -2.12 -9.73 20.70
N ILE A 233 -3.42 -9.71 20.59
CA ILE A 233 -4.34 -8.88 21.37
C ILE A 233 -4.86 -9.72 22.51
N LYS A 234 -4.51 -9.35 23.75
CA LYS A 234 -4.99 -10.00 24.98
C LYS A 234 -6.22 -9.27 25.48
N LEU A 235 -7.31 -9.98 25.61
CA LEU A 235 -8.56 -9.46 26.12
C LEU A 235 -8.74 -9.90 27.58
N ASP A 236 -9.33 -9.02 28.39
CA ASP A 236 -9.72 -9.30 29.76
C ASP A 236 -11.12 -8.71 29.95
N GLU A 237 -12.09 -9.60 30.18
CA GLU A 237 -13.50 -9.26 30.14
C GLU A 237 -13.86 -8.57 28.79
N ASN A 238 -14.20 -7.28 28.82
CA ASN A 238 -14.61 -6.48 27.66
C ASN A 238 -13.61 -5.34 27.38
N LYS A 239 -12.32 -5.55 27.63
CA LYS A 239 -11.25 -4.57 27.35
C LYS A 239 -9.98 -5.23 26.83
N ILE A 240 -9.17 -4.46 26.14
CA ILE A 240 -7.83 -4.86 25.71
C ILE A 240 -6.88 -4.72 26.89
N ALA A 241 -6.43 -5.87 27.45
CA ALA A 241 -5.50 -5.93 28.56
C ALA A 241 -4.05 -5.70 28.11
N GLY A 242 -3.73 -6.07 26.89
CA GLY A 242 -2.37 -5.88 26.35
C GLY A 242 -2.29 -6.20 24.86
N ILE A 243 -1.28 -5.61 24.23
CA ILE A 243 -0.97 -5.82 22.81
C ILE A 243 0.51 -6.15 22.70
N GLU A 244 0.82 -7.25 22.06
CA GLU A 244 2.19 -7.73 21.89
C GLU A 244 2.45 -8.07 20.42
N SER A 245 3.71 -7.95 19.99
CA SER A 245 4.13 -8.39 18.66
C SER A 245 5.10 -9.57 18.73
N TYR A 246 5.03 -10.42 17.72
CA TYR A 246 5.81 -11.62 17.55
C TYR A 246 6.37 -11.72 16.14
N SER A 247 7.56 -12.31 15.98
CA SER A 247 8.11 -12.68 14.68
C SER A 247 7.23 -13.76 14.03
N SER A 248 6.89 -13.61 12.76
CA SER A 248 6.09 -14.60 12.03
C SER A 248 6.81 -15.94 11.81
N LYS A 249 8.15 -15.93 11.72
CA LYS A 249 8.95 -17.14 11.44
C LYS A 249 9.06 -18.06 12.63
N GLU A 250 9.36 -17.51 13.80
CA GLU A 250 9.70 -18.30 15.00
C GLU A 250 8.67 -18.11 16.12
N PHE A 251 7.67 -17.27 15.91
CA PHE A 251 6.72 -16.86 16.93
C PHE A 251 7.41 -16.33 18.21
N LYS A 252 8.55 -15.66 18.02
CA LYS A 252 9.33 -15.08 19.10
C LYS A 252 8.79 -13.70 19.47
N PHE A 253 8.61 -13.45 20.76
CA PHE A 253 8.21 -12.14 21.27
C PHE A 253 9.19 -11.05 20.82
N LEU A 254 8.66 -9.92 20.35
CA LEU A 254 9.42 -8.75 19.93
C LEU A 254 9.27 -7.61 20.93
N GLU A 255 8.05 -7.07 21.06
CA GLU A 255 7.79 -5.93 21.93
C GLU A 255 6.33 -5.84 22.38
N LYS A 256 6.07 -5.00 23.39
CA LYS A 256 4.71 -4.58 23.78
C LYS A 256 4.36 -3.26 23.13
N HIS A 257 3.07 -3.07 22.86
CA HIS A 257 2.55 -1.86 22.22
C HIS A 257 1.44 -1.24 23.07
N ASP A 258 1.47 0.08 23.23
CA ASP A 258 0.36 0.84 23.81
C ASP A 258 -0.80 0.96 22.82
N ASN A 259 -0.49 1.03 21.54
CA ASN A 259 -1.46 1.13 20.46
C ASN A 259 -0.92 0.50 19.16
N ILE A 260 -1.83 -0.07 18.36
CA ILE A 260 -1.53 -0.58 17.02
C ILE A 260 -2.64 -0.19 16.05
N ARG A 261 -2.31 -0.32 14.76
CA ARG A 261 -3.28 -0.24 13.67
C ARG A 261 -3.22 -1.53 12.87
N ILE A 262 -4.38 -2.12 12.62
CA ILE A 262 -4.52 -3.27 11.76
C ILE A 262 -5.23 -2.78 10.50
N CYS A 263 -4.49 -2.75 9.38
CA CYS A 263 -5.02 -2.33 8.10
C CYS A 263 -5.72 -3.50 7.40
N PRO A 264 -6.71 -3.22 6.52
CA PRO A 264 -7.36 -4.24 5.71
C PRO A 264 -6.39 -5.06 4.87
N THR A 265 -6.76 -6.30 4.59
CA THR A 265 -5.95 -7.22 3.76
C THR A 265 -6.13 -6.99 2.26
N ASN A 266 -7.09 -6.16 1.84
CA ASN A 266 -7.40 -5.88 0.45
C ASN A 266 -7.47 -4.37 0.20
N LEU A 267 -6.91 -3.91 -0.92
CA LEU A 267 -6.94 -2.50 -1.34
C LEU A 267 -8.31 -2.05 -1.84
N PHE A 268 -9.14 -3.00 -2.30
CA PHE A 268 -10.47 -2.75 -2.88
C PHE A 268 -11.57 -2.75 -1.83
N MET A 269 -11.34 -2.05 -0.72
CA MET A 269 -12.37 -1.84 0.29
C MET A 269 -13.51 -0.99 -0.27
N THR A 270 -14.76 -1.40 0.04
CA THR A 270 -15.95 -0.61 -0.30
C THR A 270 -17.06 -0.85 0.73
N SER A 271 -17.96 0.11 0.88
CA SER A 271 -19.09 -0.03 1.79
C SER A 271 -20.18 -0.93 1.20
N SER A 272 -20.93 -1.63 2.06
CA SER A 272 -22.03 -2.52 1.65
C SER A 272 -23.08 -1.78 0.80
N ASN A 273 -23.37 -0.52 1.08
CA ASN A 273 -24.31 0.29 0.28
C ASN A 273 -23.81 0.47 -1.15
N LYS A 274 -22.52 0.81 -1.33
CA LYS A 274 -21.90 0.95 -2.66
C LYS A 274 -21.90 -0.37 -3.44
N VAL A 275 -21.74 -1.51 -2.75
CA VAL A 275 -21.84 -2.85 -3.38
C VAL A 275 -23.24 -3.07 -3.93
N ASN A 276 -24.27 -2.80 -3.12
CA ASN A 276 -25.66 -2.97 -3.55
C ASN A 276 -26.02 -2.06 -4.72
N ASP A 277 -25.59 -0.81 -4.68
CA ASP A 277 -25.79 0.14 -5.78
C ASP A 277 -25.10 -0.34 -7.07
N ALA A 278 -23.85 -0.83 -6.94
CA ALA A 278 -23.11 -1.38 -8.07
C ALA A 278 -23.78 -2.62 -8.66
N ILE A 279 -24.27 -3.55 -7.82
CA ILE A 279 -25.01 -4.74 -8.29
C ILE A 279 -26.26 -4.32 -9.07
N PHE A 280 -27.00 -3.33 -8.60
CA PHE A 280 -28.19 -2.84 -9.27
C PHE A 280 -27.87 -2.22 -10.65
N GLU A 281 -26.81 -1.42 -10.75
CA GLU A 281 -26.37 -0.86 -12.03
C GLU A 281 -25.84 -1.94 -12.99
N MET A 282 -25.08 -2.93 -12.49
CA MET A 282 -24.63 -4.09 -13.29
C MET A 282 -25.82 -4.87 -13.86
N GLN A 283 -26.89 -5.10 -13.09
CA GLN A 283 -28.09 -5.77 -13.57
C GLN A 283 -28.78 -4.98 -14.69
N LYS A 284 -28.86 -3.65 -14.59
CA LYS A 284 -29.42 -2.79 -15.67
C LYS A 284 -28.57 -2.88 -16.94
N ASP A 285 -27.24 -2.83 -16.79
CA ASP A 285 -26.33 -2.92 -17.92
C ASP A 285 -26.41 -4.28 -18.61
N LEU A 286 -26.49 -5.37 -17.83
CA LEU A 286 -26.72 -6.71 -18.34
C LEU A 286 -28.00 -6.80 -19.17
N LEU A 287 -29.11 -6.33 -18.62
CA LEU A 287 -30.39 -6.35 -19.32
C LEU A 287 -30.36 -5.52 -20.61
N ARG A 288 -29.72 -4.36 -20.58
CA ARG A 288 -29.55 -3.48 -21.75
C ARG A 288 -28.72 -4.17 -22.82
N ARG A 289 -27.58 -4.78 -22.43
CA ARG A 289 -26.65 -5.44 -23.34
C ARG A 289 -27.27 -6.70 -23.97
N THR A 290 -27.94 -7.51 -23.17
CA THR A 290 -28.63 -8.73 -23.62
C THR A 290 -29.72 -8.38 -24.62
N LYS A 291 -30.55 -7.33 -24.38
CA LYS A 291 -31.55 -6.86 -25.32
C LYS A 291 -30.93 -6.39 -26.63
N TYR A 292 -29.83 -5.66 -26.58
CA TYR A 292 -29.08 -5.21 -27.76
C TYR A 292 -28.61 -6.40 -28.60
N LEU A 293 -27.94 -7.39 -27.99
CA LEU A 293 -27.41 -8.57 -28.66
C LEU A 293 -28.54 -9.40 -29.32
N LYS A 294 -29.66 -9.61 -28.60
CA LYS A 294 -30.83 -10.33 -29.14
C LYS A 294 -31.47 -9.58 -30.32
N LYS A 295 -31.52 -8.26 -30.28
CA LYS A 295 -32.02 -7.45 -31.41
C LYS A 295 -31.14 -7.56 -32.63
N ASP A 296 -29.82 -7.76 -32.43
CA ASP A 296 -28.83 -7.91 -33.47
C ASP A 296 -28.63 -9.38 -33.91
N PHE A 297 -29.59 -10.25 -33.54
CA PHE A 297 -29.58 -11.70 -33.81
C PHE A 297 -28.36 -12.46 -33.26
N ARG A 298 -27.64 -11.91 -32.31
CA ARG A 298 -26.50 -12.51 -31.65
C ARG A 298 -26.93 -13.26 -30.37
N ASN A 299 -27.74 -14.29 -30.54
CA ASN A 299 -28.38 -15.01 -29.44
C ASN A 299 -27.41 -15.86 -28.60
N ILE A 300 -26.30 -16.33 -29.20
CA ILE A 300 -25.28 -17.13 -28.48
C ILE A 300 -24.48 -16.24 -27.54
N GLU A 301 -24.29 -14.97 -27.88
CA GLU A 301 -23.53 -14.01 -27.10
C GLU A 301 -24.41 -13.28 -26.07
N ALA A 302 -25.71 -13.43 -26.16
CA ALA A 302 -26.72 -12.80 -25.27
C ALA A 302 -27.02 -13.66 -24.04
#